data_188314b3497bc3ac028ce4ee13f735be
#
_entry.id   188314b3497bc3ac028ce4ee13f735be
#
_cell.length_a   1.000
_cell.length_b   1.000
_cell.length_c   1.000
_cell.angle_alpha   90.00
_cell.angle_beta   90.00
_cell.angle_gamma   90.00
#
_symmetry.space_group_name_H-M   'P 1'
#
loop_
_entity.id
_entity.type
_entity.pdbx_description
1 polymer ?
#
loop_
_entity_poly.entity_id
_entity_poly.type
_entity_poly.pdbx_seq_one_letter_code
_entity_poly.pdbx_strand_id
1 'polypeptide(L)'
;ILIWLGIVTFALLSLYWVAPYILISSGTEPPIPLVAAAISLNIFGIFFHYTSDAQKYYTLKYKPGLITEGFFARCRNTNYLGEIFIYLSFAMLVQHWLPYLILGAFFAGIFIPNMLKKDKSLSRYPEFAEYQANSGLIIPQLFSKNSLTSEAKKFAEKNGFVA
;
A
#
# COMPACT_ATOMS: atom_id res chain seq x y z
N ILE A 1 19.68 8.93 -23.73
CA ILE A 1 18.44 8.52 -23.00
C ILE A 1 18.82 7.63 -21.81
N LEU A 2 19.53 6.51 -21.98
CA LEU A 2 19.91 5.58 -20.90
C LEU A 2 20.73 6.25 -19.77
N ILE A 3 21.69 7.11 -20.11
CA ILE A 3 22.50 7.84 -19.13
C ILE A 3 21.63 8.77 -18.28
N TRP A 4 20.71 9.51 -18.90
CA TRP A 4 19.77 10.38 -18.18
C TRP A 4 18.84 9.60 -17.26
N LEU A 5 18.32 8.46 -17.71
CA LEU A 5 17.52 7.56 -16.87
C LEU A 5 18.36 7.06 -15.68
N GLY A 6 19.62 6.68 -15.90
CA GLY A 6 20.54 6.27 -14.84
C GLY A 6 20.77 7.38 -13.80
N ILE A 7 21.02 8.61 -14.24
CA ILE A 7 21.25 9.76 -13.35
C ILE A 7 19.98 10.05 -12.52
N VAL A 8 18.81 10.10 -13.16
CA VAL A 8 17.53 10.36 -12.48
C VAL A 8 17.22 9.25 -11.47
N THR A 9 17.40 7.99 -11.86
CA THR A 9 17.20 6.84 -10.95
C THR A 9 18.17 6.91 -9.77
N PHE A 10 19.44 7.19 -10.00
CA PHE A 10 20.42 7.34 -8.94
C PHE A 10 20.07 8.50 -7.98
N ALA A 11 19.68 9.65 -8.52
CA ALA A 11 19.26 10.80 -7.72
C ALA A 11 18.02 10.48 -6.86
N LEU A 12 17.03 9.79 -7.43
CA LEU A 12 15.85 9.36 -6.69
C LEU A 12 16.19 8.34 -5.59
N LEU A 13 17.01 7.34 -5.89
CA LEU A 13 17.43 6.34 -4.93
C LEU A 13 18.30 6.93 -3.80
N SER A 14 19.09 7.99 -4.09
CA SER A 14 19.88 8.64 -3.06
C SER A 14 19.06 9.33 -1.97
N LEU A 15 17.79 9.65 -2.25
CA LEU A 15 16.87 10.20 -1.23
C LEU A 15 16.58 9.21 -0.09
N TYR A 16 16.77 7.91 -0.29
CA TYR A 16 16.67 6.91 0.78
C TYR A 16 17.73 7.10 1.88
N TRP A 17 18.86 7.71 1.55
CA TRP A 17 19.93 7.98 2.50
C TRP A 17 19.66 9.18 3.41
N VAL A 18 18.67 10.01 3.08
CA VAL A 18 18.38 11.24 3.84
C VAL A 18 17.98 10.91 5.29
N ALA A 19 17.11 9.91 5.48
CA ALA A 19 16.67 9.54 6.83
C ALA A 19 17.83 9.01 7.68
N PRO A 20 18.60 7.98 7.29
CA PRO A 20 19.76 7.52 8.07
C PRO A 20 20.81 8.60 8.28
N TYR A 21 21.06 9.44 7.26
CA TYR A 21 22.02 10.54 7.38
C TYR A 21 21.62 11.54 8.48
N ILE A 22 20.36 12.00 8.48
CA ILE A 22 19.86 12.92 9.50
C ILE A 22 19.91 12.28 10.90
N LEU A 23 19.49 11.01 11.01
CA LEU A 23 19.50 10.30 12.28
C LEU A 23 20.92 10.26 12.91
N ILE A 24 21.91 9.92 12.09
CA ILE A 24 23.31 9.81 12.53
C ILE A 24 23.90 11.20 12.81
N SER A 25 23.68 12.17 11.92
CA SER A 25 24.29 13.49 11.99
C SER A 25 23.67 14.39 13.07
N SER A 26 22.39 14.21 13.38
CA SER A 26 21.70 14.99 14.42
C SER A 26 22.00 14.51 15.84
N GLY A 27 22.51 13.27 15.98
CA GLY A 27 22.66 12.64 17.32
C GLY A 27 21.33 12.45 18.05
N THR A 28 20.20 12.48 17.33
CA THR A 28 18.87 12.31 17.94
C THR A 28 18.70 10.88 18.43
N GLU A 29 18.38 10.71 19.70
CA GLU A 29 18.04 9.42 20.30
C GLU A 29 16.50 9.29 20.36
N PRO A 30 15.87 8.49 19.47
CA PRO A 30 14.43 8.30 19.50
C PRO A 30 14.00 7.55 20.77
N PRO A 31 12.87 7.92 21.41
CA PRO A 31 12.34 7.23 22.58
C PRO A 31 12.08 5.74 22.30
N ILE A 32 12.33 4.88 23.30
CA ILE A 32 12.16 3.42 23.17
C ILE A 32 10.78 3.02 22.62
N PRO A 33 9.64 3.61 23.07
CA PRO A 33 8.34 3.28 22.48
C PRO A 33 8.24 3.59 20.98
N LEU A 34 8.89 4.68 20.52
CA LEU A 34 8.93 5.03 19.11
C LEU A 34 9.77 4.04 18.31
N VAL A 35 10.90 3.61 18.85
CA VAL A 35 11.74 2.57 18.26
C VAL A 35 10.95 1.25 18.11
N ALA A 36 10.26 0.83 19.17
CA ALA A 36 9.43 -0.37 19.14
C ALA A 36 8.30 -0.27 18.07
N ALA A 37 7.63 0.89 18.00
CA ALA A 37 6.60 1.14 17.00
C ALA A 37 7.17 1.13 15.56
N ALA A 38 8.32 1.76 15.35
CA ALA A 38 9.00 1.78 14.05
C ALA A 38 9.44 0.38 13.61
N ILE A 39 10.01 -0.42 14.51
CA ILE A 39 10.38 -1.82 14.22
C ILE A 39 9.14 -2.63 13.86
N SER A 40 8.07 -2.53 14.64
CA SER A 40 6.81 -3.23 14.37
C SER A 40 6.25 -2.85 13.00
N LEU A 41 6.20 -1.55 12.69
CA LEU A 41 5.72 -1.04 11.41
C LEU A 41 6.59 -1.54 10.24
N ASN A 42 7.91 -1.58 10.43
CA ASN A 42 8.84 -2.10 9.42
C ASN A 42 8.61 -3.58 9.14
N ILE A 43 8.43 -4.40 10.18
CA ILE A 43 8.15 -5.83 10.05
C ILE A 43 6.84 -6.05 9.28
N PHE A 44 5.76 -5.34 9.64
CA PHE A 44 4.50 -5.40 8.89
C PHE A 44 4.66 -4.92 7.45
N GLY A 45 5.45 -3.87 7.23
CA GLY A 45 5.75 -3.36 5.90
C GLY A 45 6.43 -4.41 5.02
N ILE A 46 7.50 -5.02 5.52
CA ILE A 46 8.22 -6.11 4.84
C ILE A 46 7.27 -7.28 4.56
N PHE A 47 6.49 -7.70 5.55
CA PHE A 47 5.54 -8.79 5.41
C PHE A 47 4.52 -8.51 4.30
N PHE A 48 3.85 -7.35 4.31
CA PHE A 48 2.86 -7.01 3.29
C PHE A 48 3.48 -6.85 1.91
N HIS A 49 4.62 -6.19 1.81
CA HIS A 49 5.28 -5.95 0.54
C HIS A 49 5.66 -7.26 -0.15
N TYR A 50 6.49 -8.08 0.50
CA TYR A 50 7.03 -9.29 -0.12
C TYR A 50 6.00 -10.41 -0.27
N THR A 51 5.10 -10.61 0.71
CA THR A 51 4.09 -11.68 0.61
C THR A 51 3.03 -11.37 -0.44
N SER A 52 2.62 -10.10 -0.58
CA SER A 52 1.66 -9.74 -1.64
C SER A 52 2.29 -9.83 -3.03
N ASP A 53 3.56 -9.43 -3.19
CA ASP A 53 4.26 -9.59 -4.47
C ASP A 53 4.51 -11.06 -4.81
N ALA A 54 4.85 -11.91 -3.83
CA ALA A 54 4.96 -13.35 -4.01
C ALA A 54 3.60 -13.95 -4.42
N GLN A 55 2.52 -13.61 -3.72
CA GLN A 55 1.17 -14.04 -4.12
C GLN A 55 0.86 -13.64 -5.56
N LYS A 56 1.10 -12.38 -5.93
CA LYS A 56 0.88 -11.87 -7.28
C LYS A 56 1.68 -12.65 -8.32
N TYR A 57 2.97 -12.86 -8.07
CA TYR A 57 3.85 -13.58 -8.98
C TYR A 57 3.35 -15.02 -9.22
N TYR A 58 3.11 -15.77 -8.14
CA TYR A 58 2.68 -17.16 -8.26
C TYR A 58 1.27 -17.30 -8.83
N THR A 59 0.33 -16.45 -8.41
CA THR A 59 -1.03 -16.48 -8.96
C THR A 59 -1.01 -16.21 -10.46
N LEU A 60 -0.33 -15.17 -10.93
CA LEU A 60 -0.28 -14.83 -12.35
C LEU A 60 0.48 -15.86 -13.19
N LYS A 61 1.46 -16.56 -12.59
CA LYS A 61 2.19 -17.64 -13.26
C LYS A 61 1.30 -18.84 -13.58
N TYR A 62 0.37 -19.19 -12.68
CA TYR A 62 -0.47 -20.39 -12.82
C TYR A 62 -1.90 -20.08 -13.27
N LYS A 63 -2.41 -18.89 -12.92
CA LYS A 63 -3.77 -18.44 -13.26
C LYS A 63 -3.71 -16.95 -13.65
N PRO A 64 -3.37 -16.63 -14.91
CA PRO A 64 -3.38 -15.26 -15.40
C PRO A 64 -4.78 -14.64 -15.29
N GLY A 65 -4.88 -13.40 -14.80
CA GLY A 65 -6.16 -12.72 -14.68
C GLY A 65 -6.20 -11.67 -13.57
N LEU A 66 -7.40 -11.29 -13.17
CA LEU A 66 -7.64 -10.40 -12.04
C LEU A 66 -7.49 -11.17 -10.73
N ILE A 67 -6.66 -10.66 -9.81
CA ILE A 67 -6.49 -11.23 -8.47
C ILE A 67 -7.40 -10.49 -7.51
N THR A 68 -8.38 -11.19 -6.93
CA THR A 68 -9.39 -10.63 -6.01
C THR A 68 -9.37 -11.28 -4.62
N GLU A 69 -8.39 -12.14 -4.35
CA GLU A 69 -8.28 -12.96 -3.15
C GLU A 69 -7.01 -12.70 -2.35
N GLY A 70 -6.91 -13.26 -1.16
CA GLY A 70 -5.75 -13.15 -0.28
C GLY A 70 -5.44 -11.70 0.09
N PHE A 71 -4.19 -11.27 -0.06
CA PHE A 71 -3.75 -9.91 0.26
C PHE A 71 -4.43 -8.83 -0.59
N PHE A 72 -4.94 -9.20 -1.77
CA PHE A 72 -5.62 -8.27 -2.68
C PHE A 72 -7.14 -8.20 -2.46
N ALA A 73 -7.71 -9.07 -1.62
CA ALA A 73 -9.17 -9.12 -1.41
C ALA A 73 -9.76 -7.78 -0.92
N ARG A 74 -9.05 -7.07 -0.07
CA ARG A 74 -9.51 -5.83 0.58
C ARG A 74 -8.71 -4.59 0.21
N CYS A 75 -7.53 -4.76 -0.39
CA CYS A 75 -6.62 -3.70 -0.78
C CYS A 75 -6.00 -4.02 -2.15
N ARG A 76 -6.22 -3.17 -3.15
CA ARG A 76 -5.71 -3.41 -4.50
C ARG A 76 -4.20 -3.26 -4.64
N ASN A 77 -3.57 -2.55 -3.71
CA ASN A 77 -2.13 -2.26 -3.75
C ASN A 77 -1.46 -2.52 -2.39
N THR A 78 -1.65 -3.72 -1.83
CA THR A 78 -1.07 -4.13 -0.54
C THR A 78 0.45 -4.06 -0.54
N ASN A 79 1.11 -4.31 -1.67
CA ASN A 79 2.55 -4.16 -1.82
C ASN A 79 3.00 -2.70 -1.63
N TYR A 80 2.29 -1.71 -2.20
CA TYR A 80 2.57 -0.29 -1.96
C TYR A 80 2.28 0.13 -0.52
N LEU A 81 1.23 -0.41 0.12
CA LEU A 81 0.98 -0.19 1.55
C LEU A 81 2.16 -0.68 2.39
N GLY A 82 2.68 -1.87 2.09
CA GLY A 82 3.86 -2.42 2.73
C GLY A 82 5.09 -1.53 2.53
N GLU A 83 5.30 -1.05 1.32
CA GLU A 83 6.42 -0.16 0.98
C GLU A 83 6.35 1.18 1.75
N ILE A 84 5.15 1.77 1.86
CA ILE A 84 4.94 2.98 2.68
C ILE A 84 5.28 2.71 4.15
N PHE A 85 4.87 1.57 4.70
CA PHE A 85 5.18 1.23 6.09
C PHE A 85 6.69 1.09 6.33
N ILE A 86 7.43 0.51 5.37
CA ILE A 86 8.89 0.42 5.42
C ILE A 86 9.51 1.82 5.49
N TYR A 87 9.15 2.71 4.57
CA TYR A 87 9.73 4.06 4.55
C TYR A 87 9.28 4.93 5.72
N LEU A 88 8.02 4.81 6.12
CA LEU A 88 7.48 5.53 7.26
C LEU A 88 8.18 5.13 8.57
N SER A 89 8.54 3.86 8.72
CA SER A 89 9.27 3.37 9.90
C SER A 89 10.62 4.06 10.07
N PHE A 90 11.35 4.27 8.99
CA PHE A 90 12.60 5.03 9.01
C PHE A 90 12.38 6.52 9.28
N ALA A 91 11.36 7.13 8.66
CA ALA A 91 11.01 8.52 8.87
C ALA A 91 10.65 8.81 10.34
N MET A 92 9.95 7.89 11.01
CA MET A 92 9.59 8.01 12.42
C MET A 92 10.81 8.10 13.34
N LEU A 93 11.87 7.33 13.08
CA LEU A 93 13.06 7.31 13.90
C LEU A 93 13.83 8.64 13.87
N VAL A 94 13.78 9.34 12.75
CA VAL A 94 14.54 10.57 12.52
C VAL A 94 13.96 11.77 13.27
N GLN A 95 12.66 11.76 13.60
CA GLN A 95 11.96 12.87 14.25
C GLN A 95 12.15 14.22 13.54
N HIS A 96 12.29 14.20 12.19
CA HIS A 96 12.50 15.37 11.36
C HIS A 96 11.49 15.38 10.21
N TRP A 97 11.02 16.55 9.79
CA TRP A 97 9.97 16.70 8.78
C TRP A 97 10.39 16.26 7.37
N LEU A 98 11.68 16.37 7.03
CA LEU A 98 12.19 16.15 5.67
C LEU A 98 11.95 14.73 5.13
N PRO A 99 12.19 13.63 5.86
CA PRO A 99 11.85 12.29 5.40
C PRO A 99 10.36 12.10 5.10
N TYR A 100 9.47 12.72 5.88
CA TYR A 100 8.02 12.67 5.63
C TYR A 100 7.65 13.44 4.36
N LEU A 101 8.28 14.59 4.10
CA LEU A 101 8.08 15.35 2.86
C LEU A 101 8.51 14.52 1.64
N ILE A 102 9.69 13.89 1.72
CA ILE A 102 10.20 13.01 0.65
C ILE A 102 9.23 11.86 0.42
N LEU A 103 8.80 11.16 1.47
CA LEU A 103 7.83 10.08 1.37
C LEU A 103 6.51 10.55 0.75
N GLY A 104 6.00 11.71 1.17
CA GLY A 104 4.80 12.33 0.60
C GLY A 104 4.94 12.66 -0.89
N ALA A 105 6.10 13.18 -1.29
CA ALA A 105 6.41 13.46 -2.69
C ALA A 105 6.47 12.18 -3.54
N PHE A 106 7.11 11.11 -3.06
CA PHE A 106 7.11 9.80 -3.71
C PHE A 106 5.70 9.22 -3.80
N PHE A 107 4.92 9.31 -2.73
CA PHE A 107 3.55 8.83 -2.71
C PHE A 107 2.69 9.55 -3.76
N ALA A 108 2.72 10.88 -3.77
CA ALA A 108 1.93 11.67 -4.71
C ALA A 108 2.43 11.58 -6.16
N GLY A 109 3.76 11.61 -6.36
CA GLY A 109 4.37 11.70 -7.69
C GLY A 109 4.59 10.35 -8.39
N ILE A 110 4.70 9.27 -7.64
CA ILE A 110 5.04 7.94 -8.19
C ILE A 110 3.97 6.91 -7.84
N PHE A 111 3.62 6.73 -6.56
CA PHE A 111 2.74 5.64 -6.15
C PHE A 111 1.31 5.84 -6.64
N ILE A 112 0.71 7.00 -6.42
CA ILE A 112 -0.65 7.29 -6.88
C ILE A 112 -0.77 7.13 -8.40
N PRO A 113 0.08 7.77 -9.25
CA PRO A 113 -0.01 7.59 -10.69
C PRO A 113 0.13 6.14 -11.15
N ASN A 114 1.05 5.37 -10.53
CA ASN A 114 1.23 3.96 -10.86
C ASN A 114 0.02 3.10 -10.44
N MET A 115 -0.56 3.36 -9.29
CA MET A 115 -1.77 2.67 -8.82
C MET A 115 -2.98 2.95 -9.74
N LEU A 116 -3.18 4.21 -10.13
CA LEU A 116 -4.25 4.61 -11.05
C LEU A 116 -4.04 4.02 -12.46
N LYS A 117 -2.80 4.01 -12.95
CA LYS A 117 -2.46 3.36 -14.22
C LYS A 117 -2.71 1.85 -14.18
N LYS A 118 -2.42 1.21 -13.05
CA LYS A 118 -2.73 -0.21 -12.82
C LYS A 118 -4.24 -0.44 -12.83
N ASP A 119 -5.01 0.34 -12.08
CA ASP A 119 -6.48 0.24 -12.04
C ASP A 119 -7.08 0.40 -13.44
N LYS A 120 -6.60 1.40 -14.22
CA LYS A 120 -6.99 1.58 -15.62
C LYS A 120 -6.65 0.36 -16.49
N SER A 121 -5.50 -0.29 -16.26
CA SER A 121 -5.16 -1.54 -16.97
C SER A 121 -6.04 -2.72 -16.56
N LEU A 122 -6.45 -2.79 -15.29
CA LEU A 122 -7.30 -3.84 -14.76
C LEU A 122 -8.77 -3.67 -15.14
N SER A 123 -9.21 -2.46 -15.52
CA SER A 123 -10.60 -2.20 -15.95
C SER A 123 -11.01 -2.94 -17.24
N ARG A 124 -10.06 -3.60 -17.94
CA ARG A 124 -10.36 -4.52 -19.04
C ARG A 124 -11.05 -5.83 -18.61
N TYR A 125 -10.97 -6.19 -17.32
CA TYR A 125 -11.64 -7.36 -16.77
C TYR A 125 -13.08 -7.01 -16.38
N PRO A 126 -14.10 -7.78 -16.80
CA PRO A 126 -15.51 -7.47 -16.49
C PRO A 126 -15.80 -7.39 -15.00
N GLU A 127 -15.10 -8.20 -14.19
CA GLU A 127 -15.28 -8.28 -12.74
C GLU A 127 -14.60 -7.13 -11.99
N PHE A 128 -13.83 -6.28 -12.67
CA PHE A 128 -13.04 -5.23 -12.02
C PHE A 128 -13.92 -4.20 -11.31
N ALA A 129 -15.08 -3.85 -11.87
CA ALA A 129 -15.97 -2.87 -11.27
C ALA A 129 -16.49 -3.33 -9.90
N GLU A 130 -16.87 -4.60 -9.77
CA GLU A 130 -17.27 -5.20 -8.49
C GLU A 130 -16.10 -5.29 -7.52
N TYR A 131 -14.95 -5.73 -7.99
CA TYR A 131 -13.71 -5.77 -7.18
C TYR A 131 -13.33 -4.38 -6.67
N GLN A 132 -13.41 -3.36 -7.51
CA GLN A 132 -13.11 -1.98 -7.14
C GLN A 132 -14.07 -1.44 -6.07
N ALA A 133 -15.34 -1.82 -6.14
CA ALA A 133 -16.35 -1.42 -5.16
C ALA A 133 -16.12 -2.06 -3.77
N ASN A 134 -15.48 -3.24 -3.72
CA ASN A 134 -15.25 -4.02 -2.51
C ASN A 134 -13.81 -3.96 -1.97
N SER A 135 -12.92 -3.21 -2.61
CA SER A 135 -11.52 -3.08 -2.23
C SER A 135 -11.02 -1.65 -2.27
N GLY A 136 -10.23 -1.24 -1.29
CA GLY A 136 -9.62 0.08 -1.28
C GLY A 136 -8.42 0.18 -2.19
N LEU A 137 -8.07 1.40 -2.62
CA LEU A 137 -6.90 1.62 -3.48
C LEU A 137 -5.60 1.25 -2.74
N ILE A 138 -5.43 1.74 -1.51
CA ILE A 138 -4.27 1.50 -0.65
C ILE A 138 -4.66 1.26 0.81
N ILE A 139 -5.74 1.86 1.28
CA ILE A 139 -6.30 1.59 2.59
C ILE A 139 -7.24 0.39 2.45
N PRO A 140 -7.02 -0.71 3.21
CA PRO A 140 -7.89 -1.87 3.15
C PRO A 140 -9.34 -1.51 3.47
N GLN A 141 -10.27 -1.96 2.65
CA GLN A 141 -11.71 -1.80 2.89
C GLN A 141 -12.17 -2.90 3.86
N LEU A 142 -12.27 -2.57 5.13
CA LEU A 142 -12.63 -3.53 6.19
C LEU A 142 -14.11 -3.95 6.12
N PHE A 143 -14.98 -3.05 5.68
CA PHE A 143 -16.42 -3.30 5.55
C PHE A 143 -16.80 -3.29 4.07
N SER A 144 -17.28 -4.43 3.55
CA SER A 144 -17.83 -4.50 2.21
C SER A 144 -19.20 -3.81 2.17
N LYS A 145 -19.39 -2.88 1.24
CA LYS A 145 -20.72 -2.26 1.01
C LYS A 145 -21.79 -3.30 0.71
N ASN A 146 -21.42 -4.37 0.00
CA ASN A 146 -22.33 -5.45 -0.38
C ASN A 146 -22.72 -6.35 0.81
N SER A 147 -21.85 -6.53 1.81
CA SER A 147 -22.20 -7.31 2.99
C SER A 147 -23.25 -6.61 3.85
N LEU A 148 -23.09 -5.31 4.06
CA LEU A 148 -24.06 -4.49 4.82
C LEU A 148 -25.42 -4.45 4.11
N THR A 149 -25.42 -4.31 2.78
CA THR A 149 -26.66 -4.31 1.99
C THR A 149 -27.31 -5.70 1.96
N SER A 150 -26.53 -6.77 1.88
CA SER A 150 -27.00 -8.17 1.91
C SER A 150 -27.53 -8.54 3.30
N GLU A 151 -26.85 -8.16 4.37
CA GLU A 151 -27.33 -8.38 5.74
C GLU A 151 -28.56 -7.54 6.05
N ALA A 152 -28.61 -6.30 5.63
CA ALA A 152 -29.78 -5.46 5.76
C ALA A 152 -30.99 -6.02 4.98
N LYS A 153 -30.79 -6.54 3.75
CA LYS A 153 -31.83 -7.23 3.00
C LYS A 153 -32.30 -8.51 3.69
N LYS A 154 -31.37 -9.36 4.12
CA LYS A 154 -31.73 -10.59 4.87
C LYS A 154 -32.46 -10.27 6.17
N PHE A 155 -32.07 -9.20 6.87
CA PHE A 155 -32.76 -8.75 8.08
C PHE A 155 -34.16 -8.23 7.76
N ALA A 156 -34.33 -7.45 6.69
CA ALA A 156 -35.62 -6.94 6.25
C ALA A 156 -36.56 -8.07 5.79
N GLU A 157 -36.07 -9.03 5.01
CA GLU A 157 -36.82 -10.23 4.60
C GLU A 157 -37.23 -11.09 5.79
N LYS A 158 -36.30 -11.32 6.75
CA LYS A 158 -36.59 -12.13 7.96
C LYS A 158 -37.63 -11.49 8.87
N ASN A 159 -37.73 -10.17 8.90
CA ASN A 159 -38.64 -9.41 9.77
C ASN A 159 -39.87 -8.84 9.02
N GLY A 160 -40.07 -9.21 7.75
CA GLY A 160 -41.29 -8.84 6.99
C GLY A 160 -41.36 -7.32 6.65
N PHE A 161 -40.21 -6.64 6.57
CA PHE A 161 -40.16 -5.21 6.21
C PHE A 161 -40.10 -4.93 4.72
N VAL A 162 -40.09 -5.97 3.88
CA VAL A 162 -40.15 -5.88 2.41
C VAL A 162 -41.27 -6.77 1.94
N ALA A 163 -42.26 -6.17 1.32
CA ALA A 163 -43.32 -6.83 0.56
C ALA A 163 -42.87 -7.07 -0.88
#